data_ca88c6ceb5c2ac1b1ae18aa6137a6aa3
#
_entry.id   ca88c6ceb5c2ac1b1ae18aa6137a6aa3
#
_cell.length_a   1.000
_cell.length_b   1.000
_cell.length_c   1.000
_cell.angle_alpha   90.00
_cell.angle_beta   90.00
_cell.angle_gamma   90.00
#
_symmetry.space_group_name_H-M   'P 1'
#
loop_
_entity.id
_entity.type
_entity.pdbx_description
1 polymer ?
#
loop_
_entity_poly.entity_id
_entity_poly.type
_entity_poly.pdbx_seq_one_letter_code
_entity_poly.pdbx_strand_id
1 'polypeptide(L)'
;ATAAKIYGVGIEDVSREMRSSAKTANFGIIYGISSFGLSERLTISRKEAKDLIDGYFNSYPGVKKYMDESIRKARDTGYVTTMFGRRRYLRDIQSRNQVVRGNAERNAINAPIQGTAADIIKIAMVRIHERLKSEKYASKMILQVHDELIFEVEPGELDRLREMVVNEMSGAAKLDVPLKVDVGTGSNWLEAH
;
A
#
# COMPACT_ATOMS: atom_id res chain seq x y z
N ALA A 1 15.64 9.71 -3.40
CA ALA A 1 14.90 10.59 -4.30
C ALA A 1 13.89 11.46 -3.54
N THR A 2 12.89 10.90 -2.78
CA THR A 2 11.84 11.68 -2.08
C THR A 2 12.43 12.63 -1.04
N ALA A 3 13.37 12.18 -0.20
CA ALA A 3 14.04 13.03 0.78
C ALA A 3 14.77 14.21 0.10
N ALA A 4 15.55 13.94 -0.94
CA ALA A 4 16.25 14.97 -1.71
C ALA A 4 15.29 16.05 -2.22
N LYS A 5 14.13 15.64 -2.77
CA LYS A 5 13.10 16.58 -3.26
C LYS A 5 12.44 17.39 -2.14
N ILE A 6 12.10 16.74 -1.02
CA ILE A 6 11.43 17.41 0.11
C ILE A 6 12.37 18.44 0.77
N TYR A 7 13.64 18.07 0.94
CA TYR A 7 14.63 18.93 1.61
C TYR A 7 15.38 19.87 0.65
N GLY A 8 15.17 19.72 -0.68
CA GLY A 8 15.84 20.56 -1.68
C GLY A 8 17.35 20.39 -1.75
N VAL A 9 17.84 19.16 -1.47
CA VAL A 9 19.27 18.80 -1.45
C VAL A 9 19.60 17.76 -2.53
N GLY A 10 20.89 17.59 -2.83
CA GLY A 10 21.35 16.48 -3.68
C GLY A 10 21.02 15.11 -3.08
N ILE A 11 20.97 14.07 -3.90
CA ILE A 11 20.71 12.69 -3.40
C ILE A 11 21.85 12.23 -2.47
N GLU A 12 23.06 12.63 -2.79
CA GLU A 12 24.30 12.39 -2.04
C GLU A 12 24.33 13.08 -0.67
N ASP A 13 23.62 14.21 -0.55
CA ASP A 13 23.56 15.01 0.68
C ASP A 13 22.42 14.56 1.63
N VAL A 14 21.65 13.54 1.24
CA VAL A 14 20.55 13.03 2.04
C VAL A 14 21.06 12.23 3.24
N SER A 15 20.96 12.83 4.43
CA SER A 15 21.31 12.14 5.69
C SER A 15 20.35 10.98 6.00
N ARG A 16 20.79 10.09 6.92
CA ARG A 16 19.95 8.99 7.42
C ARG A 16 18.67 9.51 8.09
N GLU A 17 18.78 10.63 8.81
CA GLU A 17 17.64 11.28 9.48
C GLU A 17 16.65 11.85 8.46
N MET A 18 17.13 12.58 7.44
CA MET A 18 16.29 13.06 6.35
C MET A 18 15.57 11.93 5.63
N ARG A 19 16.22 10.79 5.42
CA ARG A 19 15.60 9.59 4.82
C ARG A 19 14.51 9.02 5.73
N SER A 20 14.75 8.90 7.02
CA SER A 20 13.79 8.41 8.00
C SER A 20 12.58 9.33 8.10
N SER A 21 12.81 10.63 8.22
CA SER A 21 11.77 11.66 8.26
C SER A 21 10.92 11.69 6.99
N ALA A 22 11.58 11.63 5.83
CA ALA A 22 10.88 11.56 4.53
C ALA A 22 10.06 10.27 4.38
N LYS A 23 10.53 9.13 4.89
CA LYS A 23 9.76 7.88 4.92
C LYS A 23 8.50 8.04 5.78
N THR A 24 8.65 8.57 7.00
CA THR A 24 7.54 8.83 7.93
C THR A 24 6.55 9.84 7.36
N ALA A 25 7.05 10.94 6.76
CA ALA A 25 6.22 11.94 6.10
C ALA A 25 5.48 11.34 4.90
N ASN A 26 6.16 10.60 4.03
CA ASN A 26 5.58 9.98 2.84
C ASN A 26 4.40 9.05 3.19
N PHE A 27 4.61 8.13 4.13
CA PHE A 27 3.53 7.26 4.60
C PHE A 27 2.43 8.04 5.34
N GLY A 28 2.83 8.95 6.25
CA GLY A 28 1.87 9.74 7.02
C GLY A 28 0.98 10.60 6.11
N ILE A 29 1.55 11.27 5.11
CA ILE A 29 0.80 12.15 4.19
C ILE A 29 -0.17 11.34 3.34
N ILE A 30 0.26 10.21 2.77
CA ILE A 30 -0.61 9.32 1.99
C ILE A 30 -1.79 8.81 2.85
N TYR A 31 -1.55 8.58 4.15
CA TYR A 31 -2.59 8.19 5.10
C TYR A 31 -3.36 9.40 5.71
N GLY A 32 -3.15 10.60 5.22
CA GLY A 32 -3.88 11.80 5.61
C GLY A 32 -3.51 12.34 6.99
N ILE A 33 -2.22 12.28 7.36
CA ILE A 33 -1.72 12.87 8.61
C ILE A 33 -1.84 14.40 8.57
N SER A 34 -2.25 15.00 9.68
CA SER A 34 -2.23 16.44 9.85
C SER A 34 -0.82 16.95 10.19
N SER A 35 -0.58 18.26 10.01
CA SER A 35 0.68 18.90 10.44
C SER A 35 0.93 18.72 11.95
N PHE A 36 -0.13 18.69 12.77
CA PHE A 36 -0.03 18.36 14.19
C PHE A 36 0.45 16.91 14.40
N GLY A 37 -0.20 15.94 13.77
CA GLY A 37 0.19 14.53 13.91
C GLY A 37 1.60 14.24 13.36
N LEU A 38 2.02 14.96 12.32
CA LEU A 38 3.37 14.82 11.78
C LEU A 38 4.43 15.46 12.68
N SER A 39 4.13 16.63 13.28
CA SER A 39 5.03 17.30 14.23
C SER A 39 5.31 16.43 15.46
N GLU A 40 4.28 15.79 16.00
CA GLU A 40 4.43 14.84 17.12
C GLU A 40 5.29 13.63 16.75
N ARG A 41 5.08 13.05 15.56
CA ARG A 41 5.82 11.86 15.11
C ARG A 41 7.29 12.11 14.81
N LEU A 42 7.62 13.28 14.30
CA LEU A 42 9.00 13.64 13.92
C LEU A 42 9.69 14.47 14.99
N THR A 43 8.98 14.85 16.07
CA THR A 43 9.50 15.74 17.14
C THR A 43 10.03 17.05 16.54
N ILE A 44 9.26 17.65 15.62
CA ILE A 44 9.55 18.93 14.97
C ILE A 44 8.44 19.94 15.23
N SER A 45 8.67 21.21 14.94
CA SER A 45 7.64 22.24 15.06
C SER A 45 6.49 22.00 14.09
N ARG A 46 5.29 22.51 14.42
CA ARG A 46 4.12 22.45 13.49
C ARG A 46 4.38 23.19 12.18
N LYS A 47 5.23 24.22 12.20
CA LYS A 47 5.61 24.95 11.02
C LYS A 47 6.45 24.07 10.10
N GLU A 48 7.50 23.44 10.61
CA GLU A 48 8.32 22.50 9.85
C GLU A 48 7.50 21.31 9.31
N ALA A 49 6.60 20.76 10.11
CA ALA A 49 5.70 19.70 9.66
C ALA A 49 4.78 20.16 8.53
N LYS A 50 4.29 21.41 8.59
CA LYS A 50 3.49 22.00 7.51
C LYS A 50 4.32 22.21 6.26
N ASP A 51 5.53 22.76 6.40
CA ASP A 51 6.45 23.01 5.27
C ASP A 51 6.84 21.68 4.58
N LEU A 52 7.03 20.58 5.34
CA LEU A 52 7.24 19.24 4.80
C LEU A 52 6.04 18.73 4.00
N ILE A 53 4.81 18.91 4.51
CA ILE A 53 3.58 18.50 3.82
C ILE A 53 3.39 19.32 2.53
N ASP A 54 3.59 20.63 2.61
CA ASP A 54 3.46 21.53 1.46
C ASP A 54 4.53 21.21 0.41
N GLY A 55 5.78 20.99 0.80
CA GLY A 55 6.87 20.55 -0.08
C GLY A 55 6.59 19.19 -0.74
N TYR A 56 5.98 18.27 0.00
CA TYR A 56 5.55 16.98 -0.56
C TYR A 56 4.50 17.17 -1.66
N PHE A 57 3.44 17.91 -1.41
CA PHE A 57 2.38 18.14 -2.40
C PHE A 57 2.84 18.98 -3.60
N ASN A 58 3.77 19.91 -3.40
CA ASN A 58 4.42 20.63 -4.50
C ASN A 58 5.25 19.70 -5.39
N SER A 59 5.93 18.73 -4.78
CA SER A 59 6.72 17.72 -5.50
C SER A 59 5.86 16.64 -6.17
N TYR A 60 4.69 16.36 -5.60
CA TYR A 60 3.77 15.31 -6.05
C TYR A 60 2.32 15.81 -6.14
N PRO A 61 2.01 16.75 -7.04
CA PRO A 61 0.67 17.35 -7.13
C PRO A 61 -0.42 16.35 -7.47
N GLY A 62 -0.08 15.26 -8.17
CA GLY A 62 -1.01 14.16 -8.46
C GLY A 62 -1.52 13.45 -7.22
N VAL A 63 -0.71 13.34 -6.15
CA VAL A 63 -1.14 12.74 -4.88
C VAL A 63 -2.20 13.62 -4.22
N LYS A 64 -1.97 14.94 -4.17
CA LYS A 64 -2.96 15.87 -3.62
C LYS A 64 -4.27 15.82 -4.40
N LYS A 65 -4.20 15.84 -5.74
CA LYS A 65 -5.37 15.73 -6.62
C LYS A 65 -6.15 14.43 -6.33
N TYR A 66 -5.47 13.30 -6.23
CA TYR A 66 -6.10 12.02 -5.89
C TYR A 66 -6.83 12.07 -4.55
N MET A 67 -6.20 12.65 -3.51
CA MET A 67 -6.80 12.75 -2.18
C MET A 67 -8.07 13.61 -2.21
N ASP A 68 -8.00 14.80 -2.82
CA ASP A 68 -9.12 15.74 -2.91
C ASP A 68 -10.29 15.12 -3.72
N GLU A 69 -9.99 14.44 -4.84
CA GLU A 69 -10.99 13.75 -5.67
C GLU A 69 -11.63 12.57 -4.95
N SER A 70 -10.85 11.80 -4.19
CA SER A 70 -11.36 10.66 -3.42
C SER A 70 -12.36 11.11 -2.34
N ILE A 71 -12.04 12.19 -1.63
CA ILE A 71 -12.94 12.78 -0.63
C ILE A 71 -14.21 13.33 -1.29
N ARG A 72 -14.06 14.09 -2.40
CA ARG A 72 -15.19 14.62 -3.14
C ARG A 72 -16.11 13.50 -3.60
N LYS A 73 -15.57 12.50 -4.29
CA LYS A 73 -16.35 11.34 -4.75
C LYS A 73 -17.08 10.64 -3.60
N ALA A 74 -16.40 10.46 -2.45
CA ALA A 74 -17.02 9.86 -1.28
C ALA A 74 -18.18 10.68 -0.73
N ARG A 75 -18.08 12.02 -0.73
CA ARG A 75 -19.17 12.91 -0.31
C ARG A 75 -20.36 12.86 -1.24
N ASP A 76 -20.12 12.75 -2.55
CA ASP A 76 -21.17 12.73 -3.58
C ASP A 76 -21.91 11.39 -3.61
N THR A 77 -21.19 10.28 -3.42
CA THR A 77 -21.73 8.92 -3.62
C THR A 77 -22.00 8.15 -2.33
N GLY A 78 -21.40 8.57 -1.19
CA GLY A 78 -21.44 7.84 0.08
C GLY A 78 -20.50 6.64 0.14
N TYR A 79 -19.68 6.37 -0.90
CA TYR A 79 -18.73 5.27 -0.94
C TYR A 79 -17.52 5.58 -1.81
N VAL A 80 -16.49 4.76 -1.67
CA VAL A 80 -15.33 4.68 -2.59
C VAL A 80 -15.20 3.26 -3.14
N THR A 81 -14.44 3.10 -4.23
CA THR A 81 -14.27 1.82 -4.90
C THR A 81 -12.80 1.45 -5.02
N THR A 82 -12.50 0.15 -4.96
CA THR A 82 -11.22 -0.38 -5.41
C THR A 82 -11.08 -0.27 -6.93
N MET A 83 -9.90 -0.55 -7.47
CA MET A 83 -9.66 -0.68 -8.91
C MET A 83 -10.56 -1.73 -9.57
N PHE A 84 -10.96 -2.76 -8.83
CA PHE A 84 -11.83 -3.84 -9.29
C PHE A 84 -13.31 -3.61 -8.99
N GLY A 85 -13.69 -2.38 -8.58
CA GLY A 85 -15.09 -1.99 -8.40
C GLY A 85 -15.71 -2.38 -7.06
N ARG A 86 -14.98 -3.01 -6.14
CA ARG A 86 -15.50 -3.33 -4.81
C ARG A 86 -15.72 -2.06 -4.01
N ARG A 87 -16.91 -1.88 -3.43
CA ARG A 87 -17.33 -0.67 -2.72
C ARG A 87 -17.03 -0.74 -1.23
N ARG A 88 -16.59 0.41 -0.67
CA ARG A 88 -16.58 0.68 0.75
C ARG A 88 -17.45 1.88 1.07
N TYR A 89 -18.54 1.66 1.78
CA TYR A 89 -19.47 2.73 2.20
C TYR A 89 -18.86 3.53 3.36
N LEU A 90 -19.04 4.85 3.32
CA LEU A 90 -18.51 5.82 4.27
C LEU A 90 -19.66 6.66 4.84
N ARG A 91 -20.43 6.06 5.74
CA ARG A 91 -21.66 6.67 6.31
C ARG A 91 -21.39 8.00 7.00
N ASP A 92 -20.19 8.17 7.56
CA ASP A 92 -19.78 9.33 8.36
C ASP A 92 -19.10 10.43 7.54
N ILE A 93 -19.04 10.33 6.20
CA ILE A 93 -18.32 11.28 5.35
C ILE A 93 -18.88 12.71 5.40
N GLN A 94 -20.17 12.84 5.75
CA GLN A 94 -20.86 14.12 5.92
C GLN A 94 -21.15 14.46 7.40
N SER A 95 -20.54 13.77 8.35
CA SER A 95 -20.73 14.01 9.79
C SER A 95 -20.41 15.45 10.16
N ARG A 96 -21.26 16.05 11.00
CA ARG A 96 -21.02 17.39 11.59
C ARG A 96 -19.85 17.36 12.58
N ASN A 97 -19.58 16.22 13.21
CA ASN A 97 -18.42 16.05 14.08
C ASN A 97 -17.15 15.96 13.24
N GLN A 98 -16.25 16.93 13.43
CA GLN A 98 -15.01 17.05 12.66
C GLN A 98 -14.09 15.85 12.81
N VAL A 99 -14.01 15.24 14.01
CA VAL A 99 -13.17 14.06 14.25
C VAL A 99 -13.69 12.84 13.50
N VAL A 100 -15.01 12.61 13.56
CA VAL A 100 -15.69 11.50 12.87
C VAL A 100 -15.57 11.67 11.36
N ARG A 101 -15.84 12.87 10.84
CA ARG A 101 -15.70 13.19 9.43
C ARG A 101 -14.25 13.03 8.96
N GLY A 102 -13.26 13.51 9.71
CA GLY A 102 -11.85 13.37 9.36
C GLY A 102 -11.39 11.90 9.28
N ASN A 103 -11.95 11.01 10.10
CA ASN A 103 -11.72 9.57 9.99
C ASN A 103 -12.32 9.00 8.70
N ALA A 104 -13.53 9.42 8.33
CA ALA A 104 -14.17 9.00 7.09
C ALA A 104 -13.41 9.52 5.85
N GLU A 105 -12.90 10.74 5.88
CA GLU A 105 -12.06 11.32 4.82
C GLU A 105 -10.74 10.54 4.65
N ARG A 106 -10.06 10.17 5.75
CA ARG A 106 -8.89 9.29 5.68
C ARG A 106 -9.24 7.92 5.07
N ASN A 107 -10.38 7.36 5.45
CA ASN A 107 -10.86 6.12 4.86
C ASN A 107 -11.18 6.27 3.36
N ALA A 108 -11.69 7.44 2.93
CA ALA A 108 -11.94 7.72 1.51
C ALA A 108 -10.67 7.68 0.67
N ILE A 109 -9.56 8.17 1.23
CA ILE A 109 -8.24 8.15 0.57
C ILE A 109 -7.64 6.75 0.56
N ASN A 110 -7.67 6.05 1.70
CA ASN A 110 -6.92 4.82 1.91
C ASN A 110 -7.62 3.57 1.39
N ALA A 111 -8.95 3.51 1.49
CA ALA A 111 -9.70 2.30 1.17
C ALA A 111 -9.58 1.87 -0.31
N PRO A 112 -9.52 2.77 -1.32
CA PRO A 112 -9.28 2.36 -2.70
C PRO A 112 -7.94 1.65 -2.88
N ILE A 113 -6.88 2.16 -2.25
CA ILE A 113 -5.51 1.63 -2.37
C ILE A 113 -5.38 0.30 -1.61
N GLN A 114 -5.71 0.31 -0.31
CA GLN A 114 -5.64 -0.90 0.53
C GLN A 114 -6.59 -2.00 0.05
N GLY A 115 -7.78 -1.59 -0.38
CA GLY A 115 -8.76 -2.52 -0.93
C GLY A 115 -8.28 -3.13 -2.26
N THR A 116 -7.67 -2.35 -3.14
CA THR A 116 -7.09 -2.85 -4.38
C THR A 116 -5.96 -3.84 -4.11
N ALA A 117 -5.07 -3.55 -3.15
CA ALA A 117 -4.02 -4.50 -2.74
C ALA A 117 -4.62 -5.83 -2.25
N ALA A 118 -5.68 -5.76 -1.42
CA ALA A 118 -6.39 -6.96 -0.97
C ALA A 118 -7.12 -7.71 -2.11
N ASP A 119 -7.58 -7.02 -3.14
CA ASP A 119 -8.18 -7.66 -4.32
C ASP A 119 -7.11 -8.35 -5.17
N ILE A 120 -5.95 -7.72 -5.37
CA ILE A 120 -4.82 -8.28 -6.13
C ILE A 120 -4.35 -9.60 -5.52
N ILE A 121 -4.09 -9.63 -4.21
CA ILE A 121 -3.63 -10.87 -3.55
C ILE A 121 -4.67 -11.98 -3.66
N LYS A 122 -5.96 -11.66 -3.54
CA LYS A 122 -7.04 -12.65 -3.70
C LYS A 122 -7.15 -13.18 -5.12
N ILE A 123 -6.97 -12.33 -6.13
CA ILE A 123 -6.96 -12.76 -7.53
C ILE A 123 -5.78 -13.71 -7.76
N ALA A 124 -4.60 -13.37 -7.25
CA ALA A 124 -3.43 -14.26 -7.32
C ALA A 124 -3.71 -15.61 -6.64
N MET A 125 -4.25 -15.58 -5.40
CA MET A 125 -4.59 -16.79 -4.65
C MET A 125 -5.53 -17.72 -5.42
N VAL A 126 -6.58 -17.17 -6.03
CA VAL A 126 -7.54 -17.96 -6.80
C VAL A 126 -6.85 -18.62 -8.00
N ARG A 127 -6.09 -17.84 -8.77
CA ARG A 127 -5.37 -18.37 -9.95
C ARG A 127 -4.34 -19.43 -9.56
N ILE A 128 -3.56 -19.19 -8.51
CA ILE A 128 -2.59 -20.16 -7.98
C ILE A 128 -3.31 -21.44 -7.53
N HIS A 129 -4.41 -21.32 -6.80
CA HIS A 129 -5.18 -22.47 -6.34
C HIS A 129 -5.70 -23.33 -7.52
N GLU A 130 -6.25 -22.69 -8.56
CA GLU A 130 -6.72 -23.38 -9.75
C GLU A 130 -5.58 -24.10 -10.47
N ARG A 131 -4.40 -23.49 -10.57
CA ARG A 131 -3.22 -24.11 -11.18
C ARG A 131 -2.65 -25.25 -10.33
N LEU A 132 -2.54 -25.09 -9.02
CA LEU A 132 -2.13 -26.17 -8.12
C LEU A 132 -3.00 -27.42 -8.33
N LYS A 133 -4.32 -27.23 -8.48
CA LYS A 133 -5.27 -28.32 -8.68
C LYS A 133 -5.19 -28.90 -10.10
N SER A 134 -5.22 -28.08 -11.13
CA SER A 134 -5.27 -28.54 -12.54
C SER A 134 -3.95 -29.19 -12.98
N GLU A 135 -2.83 -28.69 -12.51
CA GLU A 135 -1.49 -29.20 -12.81
C GLU A 135 -1.02 -30.29 -11.81
N LYS A 136 -1.90 -30.68 -10.88
CA LYS A 136 -1.71 -31.78 -9.92
C LYS A 136 -0.45 -31.62 -9.05
N TYR A 137 -0.21 -30.42 -8.52
CA TYR A 137 0.83 -30.22 -7.52
C TYR A 137 0.50 -30.97 -6.22
N ALA A 138 1.50 -31.58 -5.61
CA ALA A 138 1.43 -32.08 -4.24
C ALA A 138 1.61 -30.96 -3.21
N SER A 139 2.33 -29.89 -3.58
CA SER A 139 2.51 -28.66 -2.81
C SER A 139 1.19 -27.95 -2.53
N LYS A 140 1.12 -27.23 -1.40
CA LYS A 140 -0.12 -26.58 -0.94
C LYS A 140 0.13 -25.14 -0.55
N MET A 141 -0.79 -24.24 -0.92
CA MET A 141 -0.88 -22.90 -0.34
C MET A 141 -1.58 -23.02 1.01
N ILE A 142 -0.90 -22.69 2.11
CA ILE A 142 -1.37 -22.95 3.48
C ILE A 142 -1.81 -21.72 4.22
N LEU A 143 -1.23 -20.55 3.94
CA LEU A 143 -1.50 -19.33 4.71
C LEU A 143 -1.29 -18.08 3.86
N GLN A 144 -2.07 -17.03 4.17
CA GLN A 144 -1.83 -15.65 3.74
C GLN A 144 -1.54 -14.79 4.97
N VAL A 145 -0.46 -14.03 4.93
CA VAL A 145 -0.09 -13.05 5.95
C VAL A 145 0.15 -11.72 5.26
N HIS A 146 -0.75 -10.74 5.45
CA HIS A 146 -0.73 -9.44 4.76
C HIS A 146 -0.67 -9.59 3.22
N ASP A 147 0.50 -9.38 2.62
CA ASP A 147 0.80 -9.46 1.19
C ASP A 147 1.68 -10.66 0.83
N GLU A 148 1.90 -11.57 1.78
CA GLU A 148 2.68 -12.80 1.62
C GLU A 148 1.76 -14.02 1.47
N LEU A 149 2.19 -14.97 0.64
CA LEU A 149 1.58 -16.30 0.52
C LEU A 149 2.59 -17.36 0.94
N ILE A 150 2.18 -18.24 1.84
CA ILE A 150 3.03 -19.30 2.38
C ILE A 150 2.58 -20.64 1.81
N PHE A 151 3.56 -21.41 1.38
CA PHE A 151 3.36 -22.73 0.76
C PHE A 151 4.12 -23.80 1.53
N GLU A 152 3.49 -24.94 1.70
CA GLU A 152 4.16 -26.20 2.00
C GLU A 152 4.55 -26.84 0.67
N VAL A 153 5.86 -27.02 0.46
CA VAL A 153 6.41 -27.36 -0.85
C VAL A 153 6.93 -28.79 -0.85
N GLU A 154 6.46 -29.58 -1.79
CA GLU A 154 7.09 -30.88 -2.11
C GLU A 154 8.46 -30.63 -2.73
N PRO A 155 9.55 -31.23 -2.21
CA PRO A 155 10.93 -30.90 -2.64
C PRO A 155 11.16 -30.92 -4.15
N GLY A 156 10.57 -31.84 -4.87
CA GLY A 156 10.69 -31.95 -6.33
C GLY A 156 9.90 -30.91 -7.12
N GLU A 157 9.07 -30.09 -6.48
CA GLU A 157 8.21 -29.10 -7.14
C GLU A 157 8.69 -27.65 -6.93
N LEU A 158 9.75 -27.41 -6.16
CA LEU A 158 10.15 -26.08 -5.71
C LEU A 158 10.32 -25.09 -6.87
N ASP A 159 11.11 -25.42 -7.85
CA ASP A 159 11.42 -24.46 -8.94
C ASP A 159 10.20 -24.20 -9.82
N ARG A 160 9.44 -25.24 -10.15
CA ARG A 160 8.21 -25.15 -10.93
C ARG A 160 7.14 -24.36 -10.18
N LEU A 161 6.98 -24.60 -8.88
CA LEU A 161 6.05 -23.85 -8.03
C LEU A 161 6.45 -22.37 -7.93
N ARG A 162 7.72 -22.10 -7.69
CA ARG A 162 8.27 -20.72 -7.62
C ARG A 162 7.93 -19.94 -8.88
N GLU A 163 8.25 -20.48 -10.04
CA GLU A 163 7.97 -19.82 -11.32
C GLU A 163 6.48 -19.54 -11.49
N MET A 164 5.63 -20.54 -11.23
CA MET A 164 4.19 -20.42 -11.33
C MET A 164 3.64 -19.33 -10.39
N VAL A 165 4.03 -19.33 -9.12
CA VAL A 165 3.57 -18.38 -8.11
C VAL A 165 4.00 -16.96 -8.46
N VAL A 166 5.27 -16.75 -8.84
CA VAL A 166 5.79 -15.43 -9.24
C VAL A 166 5.01 -14.89 -10.44
N ASN A 167 4.74 -15.72 -11.44
CA ASN A 167 4.00 -15.32 -12.63
C ASN A 167 2.55 -14.93 -12.29
N GLU A 168 1.85 -15.72 -11.47
CA GLU A 168 0.47 -15.44 -11.10
C GLU A 168 0.35 -14.21 -10.19
N MET A 169 1.26 -14.02 -9.25
CA MET A 169 1.25 -12.86 -8.36
C MET A 169 1.62 -11.57 -9.13
N SER A 170 2.69 -11.57 -9.91
CA SER A 170 3.11 -10.40 -10.68
C SER A 170 2.13 -10.03 -11.79
N GLY A 171 1.45 -11.03 -12.36
CA GLY A 171 0.43 -10.86 -13.40
C GLY A 171 -1.00 -10.69 -12.87
N ALA A 172 -1.22 -10.61 -11.55
CA ALA A 172 -2.56 -10.55 -10.96
C ALA A 172 -3.33 -9.27 -11.34
N ALA A 173 -2.62 -8.18 -11.57
CA ALA A 173 -3.20 -6.91 -12.03
C ALA A 173 -2.30 -6.22 -13.05
N LYS A 174 -2.92 -5.54 -14.02
CA LYS A 174 -2.20 -4.65 -14.93
C LYS A 174 -2.11 -3.27 -14.31
N LEU A 175 -0.92 -2.90 -13.85
CA LEU A 175 -0.62 -1.60 -13.25
C LEU A 175 0.44 -0.89 -14.11
N ASP A 176 0.51 0.44 -13.98
CA ASP A 176 1.57 1.25 -14.62
C ASP A 176 2.94 1.05 -13.94
N VAL A 177 2.94 0.46 -12.74
CA VAL A 177 4.15 0.08 -11.98
C VAL A 177 4.20 -1.45 -11.88
N PRO A 178 5.36 -2.09 -12.11
CA PRO A 178 5.46 -3.55 -12.03
C PRO A 178 5.25 -4.02 -10.58
N LEU A 179 4.49 -5.11 -10.41
CA LEU A 179 4.40 -5.84 -9.16
C LEU A 179 5.65 -6.73 -9.05
N LYS A 180 6.54 -6.40 -8.13
CA LYS A 180 7.68 -7.25 -7.79
C LYS A 180 7.25 -8.27 -6.76
N VAL A 181 7.69 -9.51 -6.97
CA VAL A 181 7.46 -10.64 -6.06
C VAL A 181 8.83 -11.16 -5.63
N ASP A 182 9.10 -11.07 -4.35
CA ASP A 182 10.29 -11.67 -3.73
C ASP A 182 9.93 -13.05 -3.20
N VAL A 183 10.86 -14.00 -3.28
CA VAL A 183 10.65 -15.37 -2.85
C VAL A 183 11.76 -15.82 -1.93
N GLY A 184 11.41 -16.23 -0.73
CA GLY A 184 12.28 -16.90 0.21
C GLY A 184 11.92 -18.39 0.33
N THR A 185 12.88 -19.21 0.73
CA THR A 185 12.70 -20.64 1.01
C THR A 185 13.49 -21.03 2.26
N GLY A 186 12.93 -21.90 3.08
CA GLY A 186 13.55 -22.37 4.31
C GLY A 186 12.79 -23.58 4.86
N SER A 187 13.31 -24.19 5.90
CA SER A 187 12.63 -25.31 6.58
C SER A 187 11.49 -24.83 7.50
N ASN A 188 11.42 -23.53 7.72
CA ASN A 188 10.34 -22.84 8.45
C ASN A 188 10.19 -21.41 7.96
N TRP A 189 9.10 -20.73 8.37
CA TRP A 189 8.81 -19.38 7.93
C TRP A 189 9.90 -18.36 8.31
N LEU A 190 10.52 -18.47 9.49
CA LEU A 190 11.56 -17.56 9.93
C LEU A 190 12.82 -17.62 9.02
N GLU A 191 13.15 -18.80 8.51
CA GLU A 191 14.28 -18.97 7.58
C GLU A 191 13.95 -18.51 6.17
N ALA A 192 12.66 -18.56 5.78
CA ALA A 192 12.19 -18.17 4.46
C ALA A 192 11.94 -16.66 4.33
N HIS A 193 11.91 -15.90 5.46
CA HIS A 193 11.56 -14.46 5.50
C HIS A 193 12.81 -13.54 5.56
#